data_46c829f1e6e5a0717e1ac21e50d36482
#
_entry.id   46c829f1e6e5a0717e1ac21e50d36482
#
_cell.length_a   1.000
_cell.length_b   1.000
_cell.length_c   1.000
_cell.angle_alpha   90.00
_cell.angle_beta   90.00
_cell.angle_gamma   90.00
#
_symmetry.space_group_name_H-M   'P 1'
#
loop_
_entity.id
_entity.type
_entity.pdbx_description
1 polymer ?
#
loop_
_entity_poly.entity_id
_entity_poly.type
_entity_poly.pdbx_seq_one_letter_code
_entity_poly.pdbx_strand_id
1 'polypeptide(L)'
;MREEYVKIKNLTISEKLFDFVNTEVLPSTDVGINEFWDGFDSSVHVLAPKNKLLLEKREKLQQKIDDWHKENKSKTFNSTEYEKFLYEIDYLKNEGNDFAISTKNVDKEISSICAPQLVCPISNARFILNAANARWVSLYDSLYGSNIIESEESGSERYDPERGLEVIKYTKKFLDKYFSIEPDSWKNVNKIEINGKDLNLFTYKNKSKLKNKEKFVGYRGNPEKPGAIILKNNNLHIEIIINPNAFSAKSDSAGISDIIVESAVTTICDHEDSVAAVDAEDKVLGYRNWLGLMKGSLQTSFVKSGKIYVRKLNPDRKYTSPNGEEFRLNGRSLLLCRNV
;
A
#
# COMPACT_ATOMS: atom_id res chain seq x y z
N MET A 1 -27.42 4.05 23.56
CA MET A 1 -27.38 5.41 24.20
C MET A 1 -28.04 6.39 23.24
N ARG A 2 -28.75 7.43 23.72
CA ARG A 2 -29.24 8.48 22.82
C ARG A 2 -28.06 9.25 22.29
N GLU A 3 -28.02 9.45 21.00
CA GLU A 3 -26.99 10.29 20.37
C GLU A 3 -27.27 11.76 20.72
N GLU A 4 -26.28 12.46 21.28
CA GLU A 4 -26.36 13.86 21.65
C GLU A 4 -25.87 14.73 20.49
N TYR A 5 -26.53 15.89 20.32
CA TYR A 5 -26.26 16.79 19.19
C TYR A 5 -25.99 18.20 19.67
N VAL A 6 -25.03 18.84 19.05
CA VAL A 6 -24.67 20.25 19.26
C VAL A 6 -25.18 21.07 18.08
N LYS A 7 -25.81 22.20 18.36
CA LYS A 7 -26.16 23.20 17.34
C LYS A 7 -25.06 24.23 17.24
N ILE A 8 -24.50 24.37 16.05
CA ILE A 8 -23.56 25.44 15.73
C ILE A 8 -24.02 26.09 14.42
N LYS A 9 -24.37 27.38 14.48
CA LYS A 9 -24.99 28.11 13.35
C LYS A 9 -26.22 27.38 12.81
N ASN A 10 -26.20 26.98 11.53
CA ASN A 10 -27.31 26.27 10.89
C ASN A 10 -27.11 24.75 10.87
N LEU A 11 -26.05 24.25 11.49
CA LEU A 11 -25.73 22.83 11.55
C LEU A 11 -26.21 22.19 12.86
N THR A 12 -26.64 20.96 12.77
CA THR A 12 -26.85 20.05 13.90
C THR A 12 -25.87 18.90 13.76
N ILE A 13 -24.94 18.76 14.69
CA ILE A 13 -23.77 17.89 14.59
C ILE A 13 -23.77 16.94 15.78
N SER A 14 -23.44 15.65 15.55
CA SER A 14 -23.20 14.72 16.66
C SER A 14 -22.12 15.28 17.58
N GLU A 15 -22.36 15.31 18.89
CA GLU A 15 -21.42 15.82 19.89
C GLU A 15 -20.07 15.11 19.80
N LYS A 16 -20.06 13.79 19.59
CA LYS A 16 -18.82 13.00 19.41
C LYS A 16 -17.96 13.49 18.26
N LEU A 17 -18.58 13.83 17.12
CA LEU A 17 -17.87 14.37 15.97
C LEU A 17 -17.38 15.79 16.23
N PHE A 18 -18.22 16.62 16.87
CA PHE A 18 -17.87 17.99 17.23
C PHE A 18 -16.66 18.02 18.17
N ASP A 19 -16.69 17.20 19.22
CA ASP A 19 -15.61 17.10 20.20
C ASP A 19 -14.32 16.57 19.56
N PHE A 20 -14.41 15.51 18.76
CA PHE A 20 -13.24 14.98 18.04
C PHE A 20 -12.55 16.05 17.18
N VAL A 21 -13.34 16.80 16.41
CA VAL A 21 -12.80 17.87 15.55
C VAL A 21 -12.11 18.94 16.39
N ASN A 22 -12.77 19.42 17.44
CA ASN A 22 -12.27 20.53 18.23
C ASN A 22 -11.08 20.16 19.13
N THR A 23 -11.06 18.92 19.67
CA THR A 23 -10.06 18.53 20.67
C THR A 23 -8.88 17.72 20.11
N GLU A 24 -9.08 17.00 19.00
CA GLU A 24 -8.06 16.11 18.46
C GLU A 24 -7.53 16.58 17.08
N VAL A 25 -8.40 17.15 16.21
CA VAL A 25 -8.03 17.56 14.86
C VAL A 25 -7.47 18.97 14.84
N LEU A 26 -8.28 19.96 15.20
CA LEU A 26 -7.93 21.39 15.08
C LEU A 26 -6.69 21.80 15.87
N PRO A 27 -6.43 21.30 17.10
CA PRO A 27 -5.22 21.68 17.85
C PRO A 27 -3.90 21.37 17.14
N SER A 28 -3.92 20.55 16.09
CA SER A 28 -2.73 20.19 15.27
C SER A 28 -2.64 21.00 13.99
N THR A 29 -3.48 21.98 13.80
CA THR A 29 -3.58 22.81 12.60
C THR A 29 -3.52 24.29 12.98
N ASP A 30 -3.34 25.16 11.99
CA ASP A 30 -3.41 26.62 12.17
C ASP A 30 -4.83 27.16 11.95
N VAL A 31 -5.84 26.27 11.88
CA VAL A 31 -7.25 26.64 11.63
C VAL A 31 -7.97 26.88 12.95
N GLY A 32 -8.57 28.06 13.09
CA GLY A 32 -9.40 28.39 14.26
C GLY A 32 -10.73 27.63 14.29
N ILE A 33 -11.22 27.33 15.49
CA ILE A 33 -12.50 26.59 15.67
C ILE A 33 -13.65 27.26 14.93
N ASN A 34 -13.83 28.58 15.11
CA ASN A 34 -14.89 29.33 14.44
C ASN A 34 -14.71 29.35 12.94
N GLU A 35 -13.48 29.53 12.45
CA GLU A 35 -13.16 29.51 11.03
C GLU A 35 -13.52 28.17 10.38
N PHE A 36 -13.18 27.07 11.04
CA PHE A 36 -13.53 25.71 10.57
C PHE A 36 -15.05 25.55 10.43
N TRP A 37 -15.80 25.85 11.49
CA TRP A 37 -17.25 25.62 11.48
C TRP A 37 -18.01 26.62 10.59
N ASP A 38 -17.50 27.83 10.41
CA ASP A 38 -18.03 28.81 9.45
C ASP A 38 -17.85 28.32 8.01
N GLY A 39 -16.67 27.84 7.69
CA GLY A 39 -16.38 27.26 6.38
C GLY A 39 -17.20 26.00 6.10
N PHE A 40 -17.35 25.13 7.11
CA PHE A 40 -18.13 23.90 7.00
C PHE A 40 -19.63 24.18 6.80
N ASP A 41 -20.23 25.07 7.62
CA ASP A 41 -21.61 25.50 7.47
C ASP A 41 -21.89 26.08 6.07
N SER A 42 -21.03 26.99 5.62
CA SER A 42 -21.10 27.55 4.27
C SER A 42 -21.04 26.48 3.18
N SER A 43 -20.07 25.56 3.28
CA SER A 43 -19.89 24.48 2.31
C SER A 43 -21.10 23.57 2.22
N VAL A 44 -21.66 23.14 3.35
CA VAL A 44 -22.85 22.29 3.40
C VAL A 44 -24.04 22.99 2.74
N HIS A 45 -24.29 24.25 3.09
CA HIS A 45 -25.46 24.97 2.58
C HIS A 45 -25.33 25.39 1.10
N VAL A 46 -24.10 25.46 0.55
CA VAL A 46 -23.89 25.66 -0.88
C VAL A 46 -23.99 24.36 -1.68
N LEU A 47 -23.44 23.25 -1.13
CA LEU A 47 -23.34 21.99 -1.86
C LEU A 47 -24.57 21.10 -1.74
N ALA A 48 -25.24 21.05 -0.58
CA ALA A 48 -26.39 20.20 -0.37
C ALA A 48 -27.56 20.48 -1.35
N PRO A 49 -27.93 21.72 -1.68
CA PRO A 49 -28.94 21.99 -2.72
C PRO A 49 -28.51 21.47 -4.10
N LYS A 50 -27.23 21.63 -4.47
CA LYS A 50 -26.72 21.12 -5.75
C LYS A 50 -26.79 19.59 -5.80
N ASN A 51 -26.38 18.92 -4.73
CA ASN A 51 -26.50 17.47 -4.62
C ASN A 51 -27.95 17.00 -4.76
N LYS A 52 -28.89 17.66 -4.09
CA LYS A 52 -30.31 17.35 -4.22
C LYS A 52 -30.78 17.46 -5.68
N LEU A 53 -30.44 18.52 -6.38
CA LEU A 53 -30.80 18.70 -7.80
C LEU A 53 -30.20 17.60 -8.69
N LEU A 54 -28.97 17.16 -8.41
CA LEU A 54 -28.34 16.07 -9.15
C LEU A 54 -29.01 14.73 -8.88
N LEU A 55 -29.42 14.45 -7.64
CA LEU A 55 -30.19 13.26 -7.29
C LEU A 55 -31.57 13.26 -8.01
N GLU A 56 -32.27 14.38 -8.02
CA GLU A 56 -33.53 14.52 -8.77
C GLU A 56 -33.33 14.32 -10.29
N LYS A 57 -32.21 14.82 -10.84
CA LYS A 57 -31.84 14.57 -12.24
C LYS A 57 -31.61 13.08 -12.49
N ARG A 58 -30.88 12.41 -11.61
CA ARG A 58 -30.63 10.97 -11.69
C ARG A 58 -31.94 10.16 -11.72
N GLU A 59 -32.86 10.44 -10.80
CA GLU A 59 -34.16 9.76 -10.74
C GLU A 59 -34.98 9.98 -12.02
N LYS A 60 -34.97 11.21 -12.56
CA LYS A 60 -35.67 11.51 -13.83
C LYS A 60 -35.06 10.76 -15.01
N LEU A 61 -33.70 10.64 -15.07
CA LEU A 61 -33.04 9.87 -16.12
C LEU A 61 -33.36 8.38 -15.99
N GLN A 62 -33.30 7.83 -14.77
CA GLN A 62 -33.65 6.44 -14.50
C GLN A 62 -35.09 6.14 -14.96
N GLN A 63 -36.07 6.99 -14.59
CA GLN A 63 -37.46 6.82 -15.01
C GLN A 63 -37.61 6.78 -16.53
N LYS A 64 -36.94 7.68 -17.26
CA LYS A 64 -36.96 7.71 -18.74
C LYS A 64 -36.39 6.39 -19.34
N ILE A 65 -35.31 5.89 -18.79
CA ILE A 65 -34.69 4.65 -19.22
C ILE A 65 -35.61 3.45 -18.94
N ASP A 66 -36.20 3.39 -17.78
CA ASP A 66 -37.15 2.34 -17.39
C ASP A 66 -38.35 2.33 -18.29
N ASP A 67 -38.90 3.50 -18.61
CA ASP A 67 -40.08 3.64 -19.48
C ASP A 67 -39.74 3.21 -20.92
N TRP A 68 -38.57 3.61 -21.44
CA TRP A 68 -38.12 3.15 -22.74
C TRP A 68 -38.00 1.61 -22.81
N HIS A 69 -37.44 0.97 -21.78
CA HIS A 69 -37.35 -0.49 -21.72
C HIS A 69 -38.70 -1.17 -21.60
N LYS A 70 -39.66 -0.60 -20.86
CA LYS A 70 -41.04 -1.11 -20.79
C LYS A 70 -41.76 -1.04 -22.15
N GLU A 71 -41.66 0.10 -22.85
CA GLU A 71 -42.28 0.32 -24.16
C GLU A 71 -41.67 -0.58 -25.27
N ASN A 72 -40.40 -0.93 -25.14
CA ASN A 72 -39.69 -1.74 -26.12
C ASN A 72 -39.53 -3.23 -25.72
N LYS A 73 -40.13 -3.66 -24.62
CA LYS A 73 -40.00 -5.01 -24.05
C LYS A 73 -40.33 -6.14 -25.05
N SER A 74 -41.28 -5.91 -25.95
CA SER A 74 -41.75 -6.92 -26.97
C SER A 74 -40.97 -6.85 -28.30
N LYS A 75 -40.09 -5.87 -28.46
CA LYS A 75 -39.30 -5.68 -29.69
C LYS A 75 -37.92 -6.33 -29.56
N THR A 76 -37.33 -6.70 -30.71
CA THR A 76 -35.93 -7.08 -30.74
C THR A 76 -35.08 -5.86 -30.35
N PHE A 77 -34.15 -6.04 -29.41
CA PHE A 77 -33.29 -4.95 -28.94
C PHE A 77 -32.41 -4.40 -30.07
N ASN A 78 -32.48 -3.10 -30.31
CA ASN A 78 -31.66 -2.38 -31.27
C ASN A 78 -30.73 -1.41 -30.52
N SER A 79 -29.45 -1.75 -30.48
CA SER A 79 -28.42 -0.97 -29.75
C SER A 79 -28.26 0.45 -30.28
N THR A 80 -28.37 0.65 -31.61
CA THR A 80 -28.24 1.97 -32.24
C THR A 80 -29.41 2.89 -31.88
N GLU A 81 -30.63 2.39 -31.84
CA GLU A 81 -31.80 3.17 -31.40
C GLU A 81 -31.72 3.49 -29.92
N TYR A 82 -31.23 2.55 -29.09
CA TYR A 82 -31.05 2.79 -27.67
C TYR A 82 -29.96 3.82 -27.41
N GLU A 83 -28.83 3.75 -28.07
CA GLU A 83 -27.76 4.72 -27.97
C GLU A 83 -28.25 6.14 -28.37
N LYS A 84 -28.97 6.25 -29.48
CA LYS A 84 -29.59 7.51 -29.91
C LYS A 84 -30.50 8.08 -28.81
N PHE A 85 -31.38 7.25 -28.24
CA PHE A 85 -32.24 7.65 -27.13
C PHE A 85 -31.44 8.15 -25.91
N LEU A 86 -30.34 7.50 -25.55
CA LEU A 86 -29.49 7.91 -24.43
C LEU A 86 -28.85 9.28 -24.66
N TYR A 87 -28.46 9.61 -25.91
CA TYR A 87 -28.03 10.96 -26.28
C TYR A 87 -29.18 11.98 -26.22
N GLU A 88 -30.38 11.62 -26.72
CA GLU A 88 -31.56 12.50 -26.70
C GLU A 88 -31.99 12.89 -25.27
N ILE A 89 -31.91 12.01 -24.33
CA ILE A 89 -32.23 12.31 -22.92
C ILE A 89 -31.08 12.94 -22.15
N ASP A 90 -29.93 13.20 -22.79
CA ASP A 90 -28.73 13.81 -22.19
C ASP A 90 -28.03 12.91 -21.15
N TYR A 91 -28.25 11.57 -21.24
CA TYR A 91 -27.54 10.57 -20.44
C TYR A 91 -26.12 10.35 -20.99
N LEU A 92 -25.99 10.09 -22.28
CA LEU A 92 -24.71 10.11 -22.98
C LEU A 92 -24.39 11.53 -23.45
N LYS A 93 -23.10 11.86 -23.40
CA LYS A 93 -22.54 13.13 -23.85
C LYS A 93 -21.59 12.89 -25.00
N ASN A 94 -21.52 13.82 -25.94
CA ASN A 94 -20.47 13.82 -26.94
C ASN A 94 -19.11 13.97 -26.27
N GLU A 95 -18.10 13.31 -26.83
CA GLU A 95 -16.72 13.51 -26.42
C GLU A 95 -16.33 14.97 -26.57
N GLY A 96 -15.61 15.48 -25.58
CA GLY A 96 -15.03 16.82 -25.64
C GLY A 96 -13.81 16.85 -26.57
N ASN A 97 -13.18 18.01 -26.64
CA ASN A 97 -11.91 18.15 -27.35
C ASN A 97 -10.80 17.37 -26.64
N ASP A 98 -9.82 16.91 -27.40
CA ASP A 98 -8.61 16.29 -26.85
C ASP A 98 -7.94 17.21 -25.83
N PHE A 99 -7.45 16.62 -24.74
CA PHE A 99 -6.72 17.34 -23.72
C PHE A 99 -5.51 16.55 -23.25
N ALA A 100 -4.51 17.24 -22.74
CA ALA A 100 -3.35 16.64 -22.13
C ALA A 100 -3.40 16.81 -20.61
N ILE A 101 -3.01 15.77 -19.88
CA ILE A 101 -2.87 15.83 -18.42
C ILE A 101 -1.70 16.75 -18.09
N SER A 102 -1.94 17.78 -17.28
CA SER A 102 -0.97 18.81 -16.89
C SER A 102 -0.53 18.72 -15.41
N THR A 103 -0.86 17.62 -14.73
CA THR A 103 -0.47 17.40 -13.33
C THR A 103 1.05 17.37 -13.16
N LYS A 104 1.53 17.97 -12.06
CA LYS A 104 2.94 18.03 -11.69
C LYS A 104 3.12 17.51 -10.26
N ASN A 105 4.34 17.10 -9.92
CA ASN A 105 4.71 16.65 -8.57
C ASN A 105 3.87 15.46 -8.06
N VAL A 106 3.48 14.57 -8.96
CA VAL A 106 2.77 13.34 -8.60
C VAL A 106 3.76 12.38 -7.94
N ASP A 107 3.36 11.76 -6.82
CA ASP A 107 4.16 10.77 -6.12
C ASP A 107 4.58 9.64 -7.06
N LYS A 108 5.81 9.17 -6.91
CA LYS A 108 6.35 8.09 -7.76
C LYS A 108 5.57 6.79 -7.61
N GLU A 109 5.06 6.53 -6.44
CA GLU A 109 4.20 5.38 -6.12
C GLU A 109 2.92 5.35 -6.97
N ILE A 110 2.45 6.51 -7.47
CA ILE A 110 1.27 6.62 -8.32
C ILE A 110 1.68 6.71 -9.80
N SER A 111 2.74 7.49 -10.10
CA SER A 111 3.06 7.87 -11.48
C SER A 111 4.01 6.92 -12.22
N SER A 112 4.88 6.17 -11.50
CA SER A 112 5.99 5.47 -12.15
C SER A 112 6.42 4.14 -11.49
N ILE A 113 5.90 3.79 -10.31
CA ILE A 113 6.20 2.53 -9.65
C ILE A 113 5.00 1.59 -9.83
N CYS A 114 5.16 0.56 -10.64
CA CYS A 114 4.14 -0.47 -10.84
C CYS A 114 4.27 -1.55 -9.75
N ALA A 115 3.37 -1.53 -8.78
CA ALA A 115 3.34 -2.48 -7.67
C ALA A 115 1.90 -2.74 -7.19
N PRO A 116 1.67 -3.79 -6.39
CA PRO A 116 0.38 -4.03 -5.76
C PRO A 116 -0.09 -2.85 -4.91
N GLN A 117 -1.39 -2.60 -4.93
CA GLN A 117 -2.07 -1.68 -4.03
C GLN A 117 -2.94 -2.49 -3.06
N LEU A 118 -2.90 -2.13 -1.78
CA LEU A 118 -3.78 -2.70 -0.78
C LEU A 118 -4.97 -1.79 -0.51
N VAL A 119 -6.12 -2.40 -0.21
CA VAL A 119 -7.30 -1.73 0.33
C VAL A 119 -7.56 -2.33 1.71
N CYS A 120 -7.72 -1.50 2.73
CA CYS A 120 -7.83 -1.97 4.09
C CYS A 120 -8.85 -1.11 4.88
N PRO A 121 -9.77 -1.74 5.67
CA PRO A 121 -10.70 -1.01 6.51
C PRO A 121 -9.97 -0.17 7.55
N ILE A 122 -10.27 1.11 7.59
CA ILE A 122 -9.64 2.07 8.52
C ILE A 122 -10.10 1.87 9.97
N SER A 123 -11.26 1.25 10.19
CA SER A 123 -11.81 0.98 11.52
C SER A 123 -10.94 0.03 12.35
N ASN A 124 -10.08 -0.78 11.72
CA ASN A 124 -9.20 -1.71 12.40
C ASN A 124 -7.74 -1.24 12.38
N ALA A 125 -7.30 -0.63 13.49
CA ALA A 125 -5.94 -0.10 13.64
C ALA A 125 -4.83 -1.13 13.38
N ARG A 126 -5.02 -2.39 13.77
CA ARG A 126 -4.04 -3.46 13.53
C ARG A 126 -3.93 -3.80 12.05
N PHE A 127 -5.05 -3.90 11.36
CA PHE A 127 -5.06 -4.25 9.94
C PHE A 127 -4.45 -3.12 9.11
N ILE A 128 -4.84 -1.87 9.36
CA ILE A 128 -4.32 -0.75 8.60
C ILE A 128 -2.81 -0.52 8.81
N LEU A 129 -2.30 -0.74 10.03
CA LEU A 129 -0.87 -0.70 10.30
C LEU A 129 -0.12 -1.84 9.59
N ASN A 130 -0.70 -3.04 9.52
CA ASN A 130 -0.13 -4.14 8.75
C ASN A 130 -0.08 -3.82 7.26
N ALA A 131 -1.17 -3.30 6.69
CA ALA A 131 -1.25 -2.93 5.29
C ALA A 131 -0.24 -1.82 4.95
N ALA A 132 -0.16 -0.77 5.76
CA ALA A 132 0.82 0.30 5.59
C ALA A 132 2.28 -0.20 5.61
N ASN A 133 2.59 -1.17 6.47
CA ASN A 133 3.91 -1.74 6.61
C ASN A 133 4.22 -2.83 5.56
N ALA A 134 3.23 -3.30 4.80
CA ALA A 134 3.39 -4.31 3.76
C ALA A 134 4.11 -3.80 2.50
N ARG A 135 4.67 -2.59 2.54
CA ARG A 135 5.62 -2.13 1.52
C ARG A 135 6.85 -3.04 1.48
N TRP A 136 7.28 -3.56 2.62
CA TRP A 136 8.44 -4.45 2.72
C TRP A 136 8.04 -5.78 3.32
N VAL A 137 8.17 -6.84 2.54
CA VAL A 137 7.70 -8.19 2.88
C VAL A 137 8.82 -9.20 2.69
N SER A 138 8.95 -10.15 3.62
CA SER A 138 9.84 -11.29 3.49
C SER A 138 9.40 -12.19 2.33
N LEU A 139 10.29 -12.41 1.37
CA LEU A 139 10.07 -13.36 0.30
C LEU A 139 10.16 -14.80 0.83
N TYR A 140 11.06 -15.06 1.78
CA TYR A 140 11.22 -16.37 2.39
C TYR A 140 9.93 -16.79 3.12
N ASP A 141 9.39 -15.91 3.98
CA ASP A 141 8.15 -16.17 4.68
C ASP A 141 6.97 -16.35 3.72
N SER A 142 6.91 -15.53 2.67
CA SER A 142 5.85 -15.59 1.66
C SER A 142 5.86 -16.89 0.88
N LEU A 143 7.04 -17.39 0.50
CA LEU A 143 7.20 -18.66 -0.20
C LEU A 143 6.94 -19.85 0.73
N TYR A 144 7.47 -19.78 1.95
CA TYR A 144 7.31 -20.85 2.93
C TYR A 144 5.85 -21.04 3.37
N GLY A 145 5.11 -19.92 3.53
CA GLY A 145 3.72 -19.91 3.98
C GLY A 145 2.66 -20.05 2.88
N SER A 146 3.05 -20.22 1.61
CA SER A 146 2.13 -20.31 0.46
C SER A 146 2.27 -21.64 -0.27
N ASN A 147 1.34 -21.91 -1.20
CA ASN A 147 1.36 -23.11 -2.05
C ASN A 147 2.21 -22.96 -3.35
N ILE A 148 3.02 -21.92 -3.46
CA ILE A 148 3.95 -21.73 -4.60
C ILE A 148 5.00 -22.83 -4.62
N ILE A 149 5.45 -23.26 -3.45
CA ILE A 149 6.32 -24.42 -3.28
C ILE A 149 5.42 -25.58 -2.85
N GLU A 150 5.25 -26.52 -3.78
CA GLU A 150 4.47 -27.74 -3.52
C GLU A 150 5.15 -28.57 -2.41
N SER A 151 4.37 -29.03 -1.45
CA SER A 151 4.78 -30.01 -0.47
C SER A 151 3.62 -30.95 -0.19
N GLU A 152 3.91 -32.22 -0.05
CA GLU A 152 2.91 -33.26 0.18
C GLU A 152 2.23 -33.17 1.55
N GLU A 153 2.81 -32.44 2.51
CA GLU A 153 2.26 -32.21 3.86
C GLU A 153 2.36 -30.75 4.31
N SER A 154 1.29 -30.00 4.14
CA SER A 154 1.11 -28.67 4.75
C SER A 154 0.29 -28.77 6.04
N GLY A 155 0.90 -29.21 7.14
CA GLY A 155 0.15 -29.37 8.39
C GLY A 155 1.00 -29.36 9.66
N SER A 156 2.31 -29.34 9.53
CA SER A 156 3.22 -29.31 10.68
C SER A 156 3.37 -27.88 11.23
N GLU A 157 3.05 -27.66 12.50
CA GLU A 157 3.38 -26.41 13.21
C GLU A 157 4.91 -26.20 13.38
N ARG A 158 5.72 -27.19 13.01
CA ARG A 158 7.17 -27.16 13.11
C ARG A 158 7.79 -26.80 11.77
N TYR A 159 8.94 -26.12 11.82
CA TYR A 159 9.73 -25.82 10.65
C TYR A 159 10.18 -27.10 9.92
N ASP A 160 9.92 -27.16 8.63
CA ASP A 160 10.36 -28.21 7.72
C ASP A 160 11.66 -27.78 7.01
N PRO A 161 12.81 -28.44 7.26
CA PRO A 161 14.08 -28.10 6.62
C PRO A 161 14.09 -28.33 5.10
N GLU A 162 13.40 -29.36 4.60
CA GLU A 162 13.35 -29.65 3.15
C GLU A 162 12.60 -28.54 2.40
N ARG A 163 11.46 -28.11 2.95
CA ARG A 163 10.71 -26.97 2.43
C ARG A 163 11.55 -25.69 2.50
N GLY A 164 12.32 -25.49 3.57
CA GLY A 164 13.25 -24.37 3.68
C GLY A 164 14.35 -24.36 2.59
N LEU A 165 14.87 -25.52 2.23
CA LEU A 165 15.81 -25.66 1.12
C LEU A 165 15.17 -25.32 -0.23
N GLU A 166 13.92 -25.70 -0.47
CA GLU A 166 13.21 -25.33 -1.69
C GLU A 166 12.96 -23.81 -1.78
N VAL A 167 12.67 -23.15 -0.65
CA VAL A 167 12.61 -21.67 -0.58
C VAL A 167 13.93 -21.05 -1.03
N ILE A 168 15.06 -21.52 -0.51
CA ILE A 168 16.38 -21.05 -0.88
C ILE A 168 16.64 -21.28 -2.38
N LYS A 169 16.35 -22.47 -2.90
CA LYS A 169 16.51 -22.78 -4.32
C LYS A 169 15.64 -21.88 -5.21
N TYR A 170 14.40 -21.66 -4.83
CA TYR A 170 13.49 -20.77 -5.56
C TYR A 170 14.02 -19.33 -5.60
N THR A 171 14.45 -18.82 -4.46
CA THR A 171 14.97 -17.44 -4.37
C THR A 171 16.28 -17.26 -5.14
N LYS A 172 17.17 -18.27 -5.17
CA LYS A 172 18.37 -18.21 -6.03
C LYS A 172 18.01 -18.16 -7.52
N LYS A 173 17.03 -18.94 -7.97
CA LYS A 173 16.51 -18.87 -9.34
C LYS A 173 15.87 -17.51 -9.63
N PHE A 174 15.13 -16.93 -8.67
CA PHE A 174 14.59 -15.58 -8.77
C PHE A 174 15.70 -14.54 -8.97
N LEU A 175 16.79 -14.61 -8.19
CA LEU A 175 17.92 -13.72 -8.32
C LEU A 175 18.62 -13.90 -9.68
N ASP A 176 18.85 -15.15 -10.15
CA ASP A 176 19.43 -15.40 -11.47
C ASP A 176 18.58 -14.82 -12.61
N LYS A 177 17.26 -14.90 -12.49
CA LYS A 177 16.34 -14.38 -13.51
C LYS A 177 16.33 -12.86 -13.61
N TYR A 178 16.29 -12.17 -12.46
CA TYR A 178 16.08 -10.72 -12.42
C TYR A 178 17.32 -9.91 -12.11
N PHE A 179 18.33 -10.51 -11.51
CA PHE A 179 19.60 -9.92 -11.08
C PHE A 179 20.77 -10.79 -11.46
N SER A 180 20.78 -11.26 -12.69
CA SER A 180 21.79 -12.20 -13.20
C SER A 180 23.22 -11.73 -12.98
N ILE A 181 24.12 -12.65 -12.68
CA ILE A 181 25.55 -12.43 -12.48
C ILE A 181 26.37 -13.15 -13.53
N GLU A 182 27.56 -12.68 -13.78
CA GLU A 182 28.51 -13.27 -14.72
C GLU A 182 29.89 -13.39 -14.07
N PRO A 183 30.63 -14.48 -14.31
CA PRO A 183 30.35 -15.62 -15.18
C PRO A 183 29.58 -16.77 -14.51
N ASP A 184 29.03 -16.61 -13.32
CA ASP A 184 28.45 -17.69 -12.51
C ASP A 184 26.95 -17.42 -12.18
N SER A 185 26.38 -18.16 -11.25
CA SER A 185 24.99 -18.13 -10.77
C SER A 185 24.94 -17.82 -9.28
N TRP A 186 23.87 -17.17 -8.81
CA TRP A 186 23.60 -16.91 -7.40
C TRP A 186 23.59 -18.18 -6.55
N LYS A 187 23.30 -19.32 -7.14
CA LYS A 187 23.37 -20.62 -6.48
C LYS A 187 24.76 -20.92 -5.90
N ASN A 188 25.81 -20.47 -6.57
CA ASN A 188 27.20 -20.78 -6.24
C ASN A 188 27.88 -19.68 -5.42
N VAL A 189 27.22 -18.55 -5.16
CA VAL A 189 27.79 -17.46 -4.36
C VAL A 189 27.98 -17.91 -2.91
N ASN A 190 29.19 -17.67 -2.39
CA ASN A 190 29.58 -18.03 -1.02
C ASN A 190 30.13 -16.85 -0.21
N LYS A 191 30.42 -15.70 -0.86
CA LYS A 191 30.80 -14.46 -0.19
C LYS A 191 30.32 -13.25 -1.00
N ILE A 192 29.92 -12.23 -0.28
CA ILE A 192 29.45 -10.94 -0.83
C ILE A 192 30.27 -9.83 -0.18
N GLU A 193 30.86 -8.94 -0.98
CA GLU A 193 31.56 -7.75 -0.50
C GLU A 193 31.38 -6.57 -1.45
N ILE A 194 31.54 -5.37 -0.94
CA ILE A 194 31.58 -4.14 -1.71
C ILE A 194 33.01 -3.62 -1.71
N ASN A 195 33.56 -3.34 -2.89
CA ASN A 195 34.87 -2.72 -3.05
C ASN A 195 34.73 -1.47 -3.93
N GLY A 196 34.88 -0.30 -3.30
CA GLY A 196 34.56 0.96 -3.93
C GLY A 196 33.08 1.01 -4.32
N LYS A 197 32.80 1.15 -5.61
CA LYS A 197 31.43 1.20 -6.15
C LYS A 197 30.92 -0.17 -6.63
N ASP A 198 31.75 -1.19 -6.60
CA ASP A 198 31.45 -2.50 -7.19
C ASP A 198 30.92 -3.48 -6.12
N LEU A 199 29.81 -4.13 -6.46
CA LEU A 199 29.35 -5.33 -5.77
C LEU A 199 30.11 -6.55 -6.31
N ASN A 200 30.87 -7.22 -5.45
CA ASN A 200 31.65 -8.41 -5.76
C ASN A 200 30.98 -9.65 -5.15
N LEU A 201 30.76 -10.64 -5.97
CA LEU A 201 30.10 -11.90 -5.62
C LEU A 201 31.07 -13.04 -5.87
N PHE A 202 31.58 -13.65 -4.82
CA PHE A 202 32.55 -14.73 -4.94
C PHE A 202 31.85 -16.07 -4.96
N THR A 203 32.37 -16.95 -5.79
CA THR A 203 32.01 -18.37 -5.83
C THR A 203 33.27 -19.19 -5.57
N TYR A 204 33.16 -20.50 -5.43
CA TYR A 204 34.34 -21.35 -5.23
C TYR A 204 35.35 -21.28 -6.38
N LYS A 205 34.92 -20.85 -7.57
CA LYS A 205 35.74 -20.85 -8.78
C LYS A 205 36.03 -19.45 -9.30
N ASN A 206 35.14 -18.50 -9.11
CA ASN A 206 35.15 -17.23 -9.81
C ASN A 206 34.81 -16.05 -8.88
N LYS A 207 35.21 -14.86 -9.33
CA LYS A 207 34.66 -13.59 -8.87
C LYS A 207 33.65 -13.12 -9.91
N SER A 208 32.41 -13.01 -9.53
CA SER A 208 31.30 -12.60 -10.39
C SER A 208 30.81 -11.19 -10.07
N LYS A 209 30.15 -10.56 -11.03
CA LYS A 209 29.51 -9.25 -10.90
C LYS A 209 28.10 -9.32 -11.48
N LEU A 210 27.25 -8.39 -11.09
CA LEU A 210 25.96 -8.22 -11.75
C LEU A 210 26.17 -7.91 -13.24
N LYS A 211 25.44 -8.60 -14.11
CA LYS A 211 25.42 -8.33 -15.55
C LYS A 211 24.99 -6.89 -15.84
N ASN A 212 24.00 -6.38 -15.12
CA ASN A 212 23.64 -4.97 -15.09
C ASN A 212 24.05 -4.36 -13.73
N LYS A 213 25.17 -3.64 -13.71
CA LYS A 213 25.73 -3.02 -12.51
C LYS A 213 24.85 -1.94 -11.91
N GLU A 214 24.02 -1.27 -12.72
CA GLU A 214 23.12 -0.19 -12.28
C GLU A 214 22.01 -0.70 -11.35
N LYS A 215 21.77 -2.02 -11.34
CA LYS A 215 20.83 -2.62 -10.39
C LYS A 215 21.35 -2.64 -8.96
N PHE A 216 22.63 -2.49 -8.71
CA PHE A 216 23.18 -2.33 -7.36
C PHE A 216 23.07 -0.87 -6.93
N VAL A 217 22.24 -0.59 -5.93
CA VAL A 217 21.94 0.78 -5.50
C VAL A 217 22.41 1.09 -4.09
N GLY A 218 22.78 0.09 -3.30
CA GLY A 218 23.29 0.35 -1.96
C GLY A 218 23.49 -0.90 -1.10
N TYR A 219 23.91 -0.64 0.13
CA TYR A 219 24.16 -1.68 1.13
C TYR A 219 23.95 -1.14 2.56
N ARG A 220 24.00 -2.05 3.52
CA ARG A 220 23.95 -1.73 4.95
C ARG A 220 25.06 -2.50 5.69
N GLY A 221 25.71 -1.83 6.62
CA GLY A 221 26.81 -2.41 7.40
C GLY A 221 28.18 -2.19 6.79
N ASN A 222 29.16 -3.01 7.17
CA ASN A 222 30.54 -2.92 6.67
C ASN A 222 30.62 -3.39 5.21
N PRO A 223 31.25 -2.64 4.29
CA PRO A 223 31.37 -3.03 2.89
C PRO A 223 32.06 -4.39 2.67
N GLU A 224 33.05 -4.77 3.49
CA GLU A 224 33.72 -6.07 3.40
C GLU A 224 32.85 -7.25 3.89
N LYS A 225 31.89 -6.95 4.79
CA LYS A 225 30.91 -7.93 5.35
C LYS A 225 29.57 -7.25 5.49
N PRO A 226 28.88 -6.97 4.38
CA PRO A 226 27.62 -6.27 4.44
C PRO A 226 26.55 -7.10 5.16
N GLY A 227 25.76 -6.43 6.00
CA GLY A 227 24.58 -7.04 6.62
C GLY A 227 23.37 -7.09 5.66
N ALA A 228 23.42 -6.28 4.60
CA ALA A 228 22.46 -6.34 3.51
C ALA A 228 22.99 -5.64 2.26
N ILE A 229 22.51 -6.08 1.08
CA ILE A 229 22.69 -5.37 -0.19
C ILE A 229 21.32 -5.03 -0.79
N ILE A 230 21.27 -3.89 -1.47
CA ILE A 230 20.02 -3.37 -2.08
C ILE A 230 20.18 -3.42 -3.59
N LEU A 231 19.25 -4.13 -4.23
CA LEU A 231 19.16 -4.20 -5.68
C LEU A 231 17.85 -3.56 -6.14
N LYS A 232 17.84 -3.02 -7.36
CA LYS A 232 16.67 -2.33 -7.94
C LYS A 232 16.32 -2.89 -9.31
N ASN A 233 15.05 -3.14 -9.56
CA ASN A 233 14.52 -3.53 -10.85
C ASN A 233 13.13 -2.94 -11.06
N ASN A 234 12.84 -2.34 -12.23
CA ASN A 234 11.55 -1.71 -12.54
C ASN A 234 11.06 -0.73 -11.45
N ASN A 235 11.98 0.07 -10.92
CA ASN A 235 11.75 1.02 -9.82
C ASN A 235 11.39 0.40 -8.45
N LEU A 236 11.36 -0.91 -8.33
CA LEU A 236 11.18 -1.63 -7.06
C LEU A 236 12.52 -2.13 -6.53
N HIS A 237 12.65 -2.14 -5.21
CA HIS A 237 13.86 -2.56 -4.53
C HIS A 237 13.70 -3.95 -3.91
N ILE A 238 14.80 -4.66 -3.81
CA ILE A 238 14.93 -5.82 -2.94
C ILE A 238 16.11 -5.61 -2.00
N GLU A 239 15.96 -6.05 -0.76
CA GLU A 239 17.03 -6.10 0.23
C GLU A 239 17.40 -7.56 0.49
N ILE A 240 18.62 -7.96 0.10
CA ILE A 240 19.16 -9.28 0.40
C ILE A 240 19.83 -9.18 1.76
N ILE A 241 19.27 -9.83 2.77
CA ILE A 241 19.78 -9.83 4.15
C ILE A 241 20.84 -10.92 4.29
N ILE A 242 22.01 -10.54 4.77
CA ILE A 242 23.14 -11.41 4.98
C ILE A 242 23.39 -11.55 6.49
N ASN A 243 23.02 -12.68 7.05
CA ASN A 243 23.24 -13.01 8.46
C ASN A 243 23.52 -14.51 8.61
N PRO A 244 24.81 -14.92 8.52
CA PRO A 244 25.19 -16.33 8.62
C PRO A 244 24.76 -17.03 9.92
N ASN A 245 24.50 -16.25 10.98
CA ASN A 245 24.07 -16.78 12.28
C ASN A 245 22.55 -17.04 12.35
N ALA A 246 21.79 -16.55 11.38
CA ALA A 246 20.36 -16.82 11.34
C ALA A 246 20.08 -18.28 11.00
N PHE A 247 18.99 -18.81 11.58
CA PHE A 247 18.59 -20.20 11.34
C PHE A 247 18.33 -20.46 9.85
N SER A 248 17.66 -19.57 9.16
CA SER A 248 17.34 -19.64 7.73
C SER A 248 18.58 -19.60 6.81
N ALA A 249 19.69 -19.04 7.30
CA ALA A 249 20.93 -18.93 6.53
C ALA A 249 21.84 -20.16 6.61
N LYS A 250 21.58 -21.11 7.51
CA LYS A 250 22.47 -22.27 7.75
C LYS A 250 22.72 -23.13 6.52
N SER A 251 21.77 -23.16 5.60
CA SER A 251 21.85 -23.92 4.34
C SER A 251 22.20 -23.04 3.12
N ASP A 252 22.50 -21.76 3.33
CA ASP A 252 22.95 -20.85 2.27
C ASP A 252 24.43 -20.55 2.37
N SER A 253 25.18 -20.86 1.32
CA SER A 253 26.66 -20.70 1.28
C SER A 253 27.14 -19.26 1.45
N ALA A 254 26.35 -18.27 1.04
CA ALA A 254 26.63 -16.85 1.19
C ALA A 254 26.11 -16.26 2.50
N GLY A 255 25.42 -17.05 3.34
CA GLY A 255 24.81 -16.59 4.57
C GLY A 255 23.58 -15.71 4.36
N ILE A 256 22.92 -15.82 3.20
CA ILE A 256 21.66 -15.09 2.93
C ILE A 256 20.58 -15.69 3.82
N SER A 257 20.01 -14.84 4.68
CA SER A 257 18.98 -15.25 5.64
C SER A 257 17.57 -14.91 5.21
N ASP A 258 17.40 -13.93 4.33
CA ASP A 258 16.11 -13.53 3.74
C ASP A 258 16.32 -12.62 2.53
N ILE A 259 15.27 -12.47 1.74
CA ILE A 259 15.14 -11.42 0.74
C ILE A 259 13.87 -10.65 1.06
N ILE A 260 14.02 -9.37 1.40
CA ILE A 260 12.89 -8.48 1.62
C ILE A 260 12.59 -7.77 0.32
N VAL A 261 11.36 -7.89 -0.16
CA VAL A 261 10.92 -7.26 -1.42
C VAL A 261 10.07 -6.03 -1.14
N GLU A 262 10.29 -4.98 -1.92
CA GLU A 262 9.37 -3.86 -1.98
C GLU A 262 8.11 -4.32 -2.72
N SER A 263 6.97 -4.33 -2.02
CA SER A 263 5.73 -4.97 -2.44
C SER A 263 4.62 -3.93 -2.58
N ALA A 264 3.71 -3.82 -1.62
CA ALA A 264 2.59 -2.88 -1.70
C ALA A 264 3.07 -1.44 -1.47
N VAL A 265 3.24 -0.66 -2.53
CA VAL A 265 3.76 0.72 -2.43
C VAL A 265 2.68 1.75 -2.12
N THR A 266 1.40 1.40 -2.32
CA THR A 266 0.24 2.21 -1.96
C THR A 266 -0.76 1.41 -1.13
N THR A 267 -1.43 2.08 -0.19
CA THR A 267 -2.51 1.49 0.60
C THR A 267 -3.67 2.47 0.67
N ILE A 268 -4.85 2.04 0.23
CA ILE A 268 -6.10 2.76 0.41
C ILE A 268 -6.64 2.45 1.80
N CYS A 269 -6.68 3.49 2.65
CA CYS A 269 -7.35 3.47 3.95
C CYS A 269 -8.84 3.73 3.69
N ASP A 270 -9.63 2.67 3.77
CA ASP A 270 -11.00 2.69 3.30
C ASP A 270 -11.99 3.06 4.40
N HIS A 271 -12.83 4.07 4.13
CA HIS A 271 -13.98 4.48 4.94
C HIS A 271 -15.31 4.13 4.26
N GLU A 272 -15.31 3.37 3.18
CA GLU A 272 -16.46 3.08 2.35
C GLU A 272 -16.83 1.59 2.38
N ASP A 273 -16.46 0.83 1.35
CA ASP A 273 -16.99 -0.52 1.09
C ASP A 273 -16.60 -1.56 2.14
N SER A 274 -15.43 -1.43 2.75
CA SER A 274 -14.94 -2.38 3.76
C SER A 274 -15.26 -1.98 5.20
N VAL A 275 -15.99 -0.89 5.41
CA VAL A 275 -16.34 -0.36 6.74
C VAL A 275 -17.85 -0.15 6.84
N ALA A 276 -18.47 -0.69 7.89
CA ALA A 276 -19.81 -0.35 8.28
C ALA A 276 -19.73 0.58 9.51
N ALA A 277 -19.98 1.87 9.31
CA ALA A 277 -20.12 2.85 10.37
C ALA A 277 -21.62 3.14 10.57
N VAL A 278 -22.19 2.67 11.67
CA VAL A 278 -23.64 2.77 11.93
C VAL A 278 -24.02 4.05 12.65
N ASP A 279 -23.06 4.71 13.30
CA ASP A 279 -23.24 5.96 14.03
C ASP A 279 -21.99 6.86 13.97
N ALA A 280 -22.05 8.00 14.65
CA ALA A 280 -20.94 8.94 14.72
C ALA A 280 -19.73 8.39 15.48
N GLU A 281 -19.92 7.49 16.44
CA GLU A 281 -18.80 6.87 17.18
C GLU A 281 -17.95 5.99 16.28
N ASP A 282 -18.58 5.14 15.49
CA ASP A 282 -17.90 4.29 14.51
C ASP A 282 -17.16 5.14 13.46
N LYS A 283 -17.80 6.22 13.00
CA LYS A 283 -17.18 7.14 12.02
C LYS A 283 -15.97 7.87 12.62
N VAL A 284 -16.10 8.35 13.85
CA VAL A 284 -15.00 9.00 14.59
C VAL A 284 -13.85 8.03 14.86
N LEU A 285 -14.12 6.75 15.14
CA LEU A 285 -13.09 5.73 15.26
C LEU A 285 -12.21 5.64 13.99
N GLY A 286 -12.85 5.59 12.82
CA GLY A 286 -12.15 5.60 11.54
C GLY A 286 -11.32 6.87 11.35
N TYR A 287 -11.90 8.03 11.60
CA TYR A 287 -11.20 9.31 11.49
C TYR A 287 -10.05 9.45 12.48
N ARG A 288 -10.18 8.95 13.70
CA ARG A 288 -9.12 8.94 14.70
C ARG A 288 -7.95 8.05 14.29
N ASN A 289 -8.23 6.88 13.71
CA ASN A 289 -7.20 6.02 13.14
C ASN A 289 -6.48 6.71 11.97
N TRP A 290 -7.23 7.38 11.08
CA TRP A 290 -6.64 8.15 9.98
C TRP A 290 -5.77 9.31 10.48
N LEU A 291 -6.25 10.07 11.46
CA LEU A 291 -5.48 11.14 12.11
C LEU A 291 -4.18 10.60 12.73
N GLY A 292 -4.27 9.46 13.42
CA GLY A 292 -3.11 8.80 14.02
C GLY A 292 -2.08 8.32 12.99
N LEU A 293 -2.53 7.87 11.81
CA LEU A 293 -1.65 7.53 10.68
C LEU A 293 -0.92 8.78 10.15
N MET A 294 -1.64 9.88 9.92
CA MET A 294 -1.05 11.14 9.43
C MET A 294 -0.04 11.71 10.43
N LYS A 295 -0.34 11.66 11.72
CA LYS A 295 0.58 12.10 12.80
C LYS A 295 1.71 11.09 13.05
N GLY A 296 1.65 9.88 12.51
CA GLY A 296 2.58 8.79 12.81
C GLY A 296 2.48 8.24 14.23
N SER A 297 1.41 8.54 14.94
CA SER A 297 1.18 8.15 16.35
C SER A 297 0.29 6.92 16.52
N LEU A 298 -0.36 6.44 15.44
CA LEU A 298 -1.21 5.26 15.52
C LEU A 298 -0.40 4.04 15.95
N GLN A 299 -0.85 3.39 16.99
CA GLN A 299 -0.27 2.13 17.47
C GLN A 299 -1.35 1.22 18.03
N THR A 300 -1.08 -0.07 18.03
CA THR A 300 -1.93 -1.09 18.67
C THR A 300 -1.06 -2.15 19.30
N SER A 301 -1.53 -2.79 20.36
CA SER A 301 -0.84 -3.89 21.02
C SER A 301 -1.64 -5.18 20.89
N PHE A 302 -0.93 -6.30 20.85
CA PHE A 302 -1.53 -7.63 20.88
C PHE A 302 -0.60 -8.61 21.60
N VAL A 303 -1.19 -9.67 22.13
CA VAL A 303 -0.44 -10.74 22.81
C VAL A 303 -0.19 -11.87 21.83
N LYS A 304 1.07 -12.33 21.73
CA LYS A 304 1.47 -13.51 20.97
C LYS A 304 2.47 -14.32 21.79
N SER A 305 2.19 -15.60 22.02
CA SER A 305 3.03 -16.51 22.85
C SER A 305 3.39 -15.91 24.23
N GLY A 306 2.40 -15.30 24.90
CA GLY A 306 2.56 -14.68 26.23
C GLY A 306 3.34 -13.36 26.26
N LYS A 307 3.75 -12.82 25.12
CA LYS A 307 4.47 -11.52 25.01
C LYS A 307 3.58 -10.47 24.37
N ILE A 308 3.70 -9.23 24.87
CA ILE A 308 3.02 -8.07 24.30
C ILE A 308 3.87 -7.51 23.15
N TYR A 309 3.26 -7.37 22.00
CA TYR A 309 3.84 -6.73 20.82
C TYR A 309 3.10 -5.44 20.52
N VAL A 310 3.84 -4.37 20.28
CA VAL A 310 3.30 -3.08 19.83
C VAL A 310 3.53 -2.96 18.33
N ARG A 311 2.45 -2.75 17.58
CA ARG A 311 2.47 -2.46 16.15
C ARG A 311 2.31 -0.97 15.94
N LYS A 312 3.20 -0.39 15.13
CA LYS A 312 3.21 1.00 14.70
C LYS A 312 3.72 1.10 13.27
N LEU A 313 3.67 2.28 12.68
CA LEU A 313 4.27 2.52 11.36
C LEU A 313 5.78 2.26 11.38
N ASN A 314 6.28 1.55 10.38
CA ASN A 314 7.72 1.30 10.23
C ASN A 314 8.45 2.61 9.90
N PRO A 315 9.65 2.84 10.48
CA PRO A 315 10.51 3.94 10.07
C PRO A 315 11.07 3.70 8.67
N ASP A 316 11.56 4.77 8.06
CA ASP A 316 12.26 4.68 6.79
C ASP A 316 13.56 3.87 6.94
N ARG A 317 13.91 3.16 5.89
CA ARG A 317 15.06 2.26 5.84
C ARG A 317 16.30 3.02 5.36
N LYS A 318 17.40 2.90 6.09
CA LYS A 318 18.65 3.61 5.82
C LYS A 318 19.67 2.71 5.17
N TYR A 319 20.36 3.24 4.18
CA TYR A 319 21.38 2.54 3.40
C TYR A 319 22.51 3.48 3.00
N THR A 320 23.62 2.90 2.59
CA THR A 320 24.76 3.59 1.98
C THR A 320 24.78 3.29 0.48
N SER A 321 24.86 4.30 -0.35
CA SER A 321 24.98 4.15 -1.80
C SER A 321 26.37 3.65 -2.20
N PRO A 322 26.58 3.17 -3.45
CA PRO A 322 27.91 2.81 -3.94
C PRO A 322 28.94 3.97 -3.91
N ASN A 323 28.45 5.22 -3.84
CA ASN A 323 29.31 6.41 -3.71
C ASN A 323 29.66 6.76 -2.26
N GLY A 324 29.14 6.00 -1.27
CA GLY A 324 29.36 6.26 0.16
C GLY A 324 28.37 7.23 0.80
N GLU A 325 27.35 7.69 0.06
CA GLU A 325 26.34 8.62 0.57
C GLU A 325 25.20 7.87 1.25
N GLU A 326 24.73 8.38 2.37
CA GLU A 326 23.53 7.85 3.05
C GLU A 326 22.28 8.21 2.24
N PHE A 327 21.38 7.25 2.04
CA PHE A 327 20.04 7.48 1.49
C PHE A 327 18.99 6.69 2.25
N ARG A 328 17.72 7.06 2.02
CA ARG A 328 16.58 6.42 2.68
C ARG A 328 15.57 5.93 1.65
N LEU A 329 14.97 4.80 1.95
CA LEU A 329 13.79 4.28 1.28
C LEU A 329 12.61 4.32 2.23
N ASN A 330 11.44 4.70 1.72
CA ASN A 330 10.22 4.75 2.52
C ASN A 330 9.94 3.39 3.19
N GLY A 331 9.77 3.39 4.50
CA GLY A 331 9.54 2.16 5.27
C GLY A 331 8.11 1.63 5.19
N ARG A 332 7.18 2.44 4.66
CA ARG A 332 5.73 2.18 4.55
C ARG A 332 5.18 2.62 3.21
N SER A 333 4.02 2.10 2.85
CA SER A 333 3.31 2.50 1.64
C SER A 333 2.85 3.97 1.70
N LEU A 334 2.65 4.58 0.54
CA LEU A 334 1.92 5.83 0.42
C LEU A 334 0.46 5.55 0.83
N LEU A 335 -0.05 6.32 1.79
CA LEU A 335 -1.40 6.15 2.31
C LEU A 335 -2.36 7.06 1.56
N LEU A 336 -3.39 6.47 1.01
CA LEU A 336 -4.50 7.15 0.34
C LEU A 336 -5.76 6.96 1.18
N CYS A 337 -6.64 7.95 1.22
CA CYS A 337 -7.92 7.86 1.91
C CYS A 337 -9.05 7.77 0.89
N ARG A 338 -9.91 6.76 1.02
CA ARG A 338 -11.18 6.70 0.33
C ARG A 338 -12.30 6.95 1.33
N ASN A 339 -13.01 8.05 1.17
CA ASN A 339 -14.12 8.44 2.02
C ASN A 339 -15.30 8.87 1.14
N VAL A 340 -16.47 8.32 1.44
CA VAL A 340 -17.74 8.57 0.71
C VAL A 340 -18.81 9.03 1.68
#